data_1944f259a453eca40b5ab7106021ba3d
#
_entry.id   1944f259a453eca40b5ab7106021ba3d
#
_cell.length_a   1.000
_cell.length_b   1.000
_cell.length_c   1.000
_cell.angle_alpha   90.00
_cell.angle_beta   90.00
_cell.angle_gamma   90.00
#
_symmetry.space_group_name_H-M   'P 1'
#
loop_
_entity.id
_entity.type
_entity.pdbx_description
1 polymer ?
#
loop_
_entity_poly.entity_id
_entity_poly.type
_entity_poly.pdbx_seq_one_letter_code
_entity_poly.pdbx_strand_id
1 'polypeptide(L)'
;AQNNTNSPYTRYGYGDLSDQNFGNSKAMGGIAFGLRDGAQINPLNPASYTAIDSLTFLFEGGVSLQNMNISGGGVKLNAKNSSFDYLAMQFRLHRRLAMSIGLLPFSNVGYTVSDTQTATDPATGNTTAYARNYTGDGGLHQLYVGLGVKVFKDLSVGVNASYFWGDITRSRTIYYPNVSGAYNFVQQATASVSSYKLDFGAQYTKDIDKKHSVTLGVVYSPKIKLGNDYDVTTQLVSNSTGTVETSTSVAPDATLALPNTYGVGFTYNYDKRLTIGVDYSLQQWSKADFGVRTTDESIRGDFDETYAYCDRSKISVGAEYIPNLLGRSYLAHIKYRLGAYYTTPYYKINGKKATREYGVTAGFGLPVPRSRSILSISGQFVRISGQ
;
A
#
# COMPACT_ATOMS: atom_id res chain seq x y z
N ALA A 1 12.31 -15.68 -1.41
CA ALA A 1 11.22 -14.96 -0.74
C ALA A 1 9.94 -15.13 -1.56
N GLN A 2 8.82 -15.37 -0.92
CA GLN A 2 7.54 -15.45 -1.62
C GLN A 2 7.06 -14.01 -1.82
N ASN A 3 7.00 -13.55 -3.07
CA ASN A 3 6.55 -12.19 -3.39
C ASN A 3 5.06 -12.05 -3.10
N ASN A 4 4.68 -10.98 -2.43
CA ASN A 4 3.28 -10.66 -2.12
C ASN A 4 2.53 -10.07 -3.32
N THR A 5 3.21 -9.80 -4.43
CA THR A 5 2.66 -9.28 -5.68
C THR A 5 3.48 -9.81 -6.86
N ASN A 6 2.85 -9.90 -8.05
CA ASN A 6 3.50 -10.25 -9.32
C ASN A 6 3.13 -9.24 -10.41
N SER A 7 3.02 -7.97 -10.04
CA SER A 7 2.63 -6.90 -10.94
C SER A 7 3.84 -6.23 -11.60
N PRO A 8 3.93 -6.17 -12.93
CA PRO A 8 5.00 -5.45 -13.63
C PRO A 8 5.01 -3.94 -13.33
N TYR A 9 3.89 -3.41 -12.85
CA TYR A 9 3.79 -2.01 -12.45
C TYR A 9 4.55 -1.69 -11.16
N THR A 10 4.89 -2.71 -10.35
CA THR A 10 5.70 -2.53 -9.12
C THR A 10 7.17 -2.22 -9.39
N ARG A 11 7.57 -2.22 -10.66
CA ARG A 11 8.91 -1.79 -11.08
C ARG A 11 9.21 -0.33 -10.70
N TYR A 12 8.19 0.51 -10.58
CA TYR A 12 8.32 1.95 -10.42
C TYR A 12 8.13 2.42 -8.98
N GLY A 13 8.92 3.41 -8.56
CA GLY A 13 8.81 4.05 -7.25
C GLY A 13 8.94 3.09 -6.08
N TYR A 14 7.99 3.13 -5.18
CA TYR A 14 7.91 2.24 -4.01
C TYR A 14 7.16 0.92 -4.30
N GLY A 15 6.79 0.66 -5.56
CA GLY A 15 5.93 -0.46 -5.93
C GLY A 15 4.44 -0.19 -5.71
N ASP A 16 3.68 -1.26 -5.42
CA ASP A 16 2.26 -1.13 -5.08
C ASP A 16 2.12 -0.66 -3.63
N LEU A 17 1.51 0.51 -3.44
CA LEU A 17 1.20 1.02 -2.13
C LEU A 17 0.06 0.21 -1.52
N SER A 18 0.32 -0.42 -0.39
CA SER A 18 -0.67 -1.25 0.30
C SER A 18 -1.83 -0.41 0.82
N ASP A 19 -3.03 -0.96 0.70
CA ASP A 19 -4.20 -0.38 1.34
C ASP A 19 -4.08 -0.58 2.85
N GLN A 20 -4.04 0.51 3.61
CA GLN A 20 -3.87 0.49 5.07
C GLN A 20 -5.21 0.39 5.81
N ASN A 21 -6.26 0.03 5.10
CA ASN A 21 -7.60 -0.19 5.62
C ASN A 21 -7.71 -1.55 6.29
N PHE A 22 -8.40 -1.60 7.41
CA PHE A 22 -8.71 -2.84 8.12
C PHE A 22 -10.06 -3.42 7.65
N GLY A 23 -10.37 -4.62 8.10
CA GLY A 23 -11.43 -5.48 7.58
C GLY A 23 -12.77 -4.83 7.22
N ASN A 24 -13.35 -4.01 8.10
CA ASN A 24 -14.62 -3.34 7.82
C ASN A 24 -14.49 -2.26 6.74
N SER A 25 -13.46 -1.45 6.85
CA SER A 25 -13.19 -0.37 5.92
C SER A 25 -12.90 -0.90 4.52
N LYS A 26 -12.13 -2.00 4.39
CA LYS A 26 -11.91 -2.67 3.10
C LYS A 26 -13.21 -3.04 2.40
N ALA A 27 -14.17 -3.60 3.13
CA ALA A 27 -15.47 -4.00 2.59
C ALA A 27 -16.35 -2.79 2.20
N MET A 28 -16.03 -1.60 2.68
CA MET A 28 -16.74 -0.34 2.42
C MET A 28 -15.95 0.61 1.50
N GLY A 29 -15.25 0.09 0.50
CA GLY A 29 -14.50 0.92 -0.45
C GLY A 29 -13.29 1.62 0.15
N GLY A 30 -12.91 1.33 1.38
CA GLY A 30 -11.79 1.93 2.07
C GLY A 30 -12.11 3.28 2.73
N ILE A 31 -13.35 3.59 3.03
CA ILE A 31 -13.70 4.75 3.86
C ILE A 31 -13.14 4.58 5.27
N ALA A 32 -12.54 5.62 5.82
CA ALA A 32 -11.89 5.55 7.12
C ALA A 32 -11.88 6.90 7.88
N PHE A 33 -11.74 8.03 7.18
CA PHE A 33 -11.44 9.30 7.86
C PHE A 33 -12.56 9.78 8.76
N GLY A 34 -13.82 9.65 8.32
CA GLY A 34 -14.99 9.93 9.13
C GLY A 34 -15.53 8.72 9.90
N LEU A 35 -15.00 7.52 9.64
CA LEU A 35 -15.50 6.29 10.25
C LEU A 35 -15.14 6.22 11.73
N ARG A 36 -16.15 5.98 12.57
CA ARG A 36 -16.02 5.91 14.02
C ARG A 36 -16.82 4.74 14.57
N ASP A 37 -16.13 3.64 14.89
CA ASP A 37 -16.72 2.42 15.42
C ASP A 37 -15.95 2.00 16.68
N GLY A 38 -16.67 1.71 17.77
CA GLY A 38 -16.07 1.28 19.04
C GLY A 38 -15.62 -0.17 19.06
N ALA A 39 -15.99 -0.95 18.05
CA ALA A 39 -15.70 -2.39 17.95
C ALA A 39 -14.60 -2.72 16.91
N GLN A 40 -14.02 -1.73 16.25
CA GLN A 40 -13.03 -1.94 15.19
C GLN A 40 -11.93 -0.88 15.23
N ILE A 41 -10.73 -1.29 14.80
CA ILE A 41 -9.56 -0.42 14.79
C ILE A 41 -9.49 0.31 13.43
N ASN A 42 -9.27 1.62 13.47
CA ASN A 42 -9.11 2.45 12.28
C ASN A 42 -7.80 3.25 12.35
N PRO A 43 -6.69 2.72 11.83
CA PRO A 43 -5.38 3.38 11.90
C PRO A 43 -5.25 4.62 11.00
N LEU A 44 -6.12 4.77 9.98
CA LEU A 44 -6.06 5.87 9.05
C LEU A 44 -6.50 7.21 9.64
N ASN A 45 -7.28 7.18 10.75
CA ASN A 45 -7.56 8.38 11.52
C ASN A 45 -7.43 8.09 13.02
N PRO A 46 -6.29 8.44 13.65
CA PRO A 46 -6.04 8.11 15.05
C PRO A 46 -7.01 8.76 16.05
N ALA A 47 -7.77 9.78 15.66
CA ALA A 47 -8.83 10.36 16.48
C ALA A 47 -9.95 9.33 16.77
N SER A 48 -10.14 8.34 15.87
CA SER A 48 -11.16 7.29 16.00
C SER A 48 -10.91 6.36 17.19
N TYR A 49 -9.68 6.24 17.69
CA TYR A 49 -9.35 5.38 18.82
C TYR A 49 -10.17 5.69 20.07
N THR A 50 -10.55 6.95 20.22
CA THR A 50 -11.40 7.39 21.36
C THR A 50 -12.83 6.87 21.29
N ALA A 51 -13.23 6.20 20.20
CA ALA A 51 -14.55 5.57 20.08
C ALA A 51 -14.66 4.23 20.83
N ILE A 52 -13.52 3.61 21.19
CA ILE A 52 -13.49 2.33 21.88
C ILE A 52 -14.32 2.36 23.17
N ASP A 53 -15.10 1.31 23.39
CA ASP A 53 -15.92 1.16 24.59
C ASP A 53 -15.08 1.01 25.86
N SER A 54 -15.69 1.31 27.02
CA SER A 54 -15.04 1.14 28.30
C SER A 54 -14.75 -0.34 28.59
N LEU A 55 -13.61 -0.62 29.21
CA LEU A 55 -13.17 -1.98 29.57
C LEU A 55 -13.07 -2.92 28.36
N THR A 56 -12.80 -2.38 27.18
CA THR A 56 -12.66 -3.15 25.94
C THR A 56 -11.21 -3.16 25.49
N PHE A 57 -10.75 -4.32 25.09
CA PHE A 57 -9.51 -4.55 24.39
C PHE A 57 -9.88 -5.10 23.01
N LEU A 58 -9.39 -4.46 21.97
CA LEU A 58 -9.56 -4.91 20.58
C LEU A 58 -8.26 -5.52 20.08
N PHE A 59 -8.38 -6.65 19.42
CA PHE A 59 -7.32 -7.31 18.70
C PHE A 59 -7.84 -7.67 17.33
N GLU A 60 -7.14 -7.23 16.28
CA GLU A 60 -7.52 -7.48 14.90
C GLU A 60 -6.34 -7.98 14.10
N GLY A 61 -6.58 -8.95 13.23
CA GLY A 61 -5.63 -9.44 12.25
C GLY A 61 -6.33 -9.73 10.93
N GLY A 62 -5.64 -9.51 9.83
CA GLY A 62 -6.16 -9.71 8.49
C GLY A 62 -5.17 -10.42 7.58
N VAL A 63 -5.72 -11.26 6.71
CA VAL A 63 -5.00 -11.92 5.61
C VAL A 63 -5.84 -11.78 4.34
N SER A 64 -5.17 -11.72 3.20
CA SER A 64 -5.84 -11.64 1.91
C SER A 64 -5.27 -12.64 0.91
N LEU A 65 -6.15 -13.06 0.00
CA LEU A 65 -5.82 -13.85 -1.16
C LEU A 65 -6.14 -13.02 -2.41
N GLN A 66 -5.19 -12.90 -3.31
CA GLN A 66 -5.35 -12.15 -4.55
C GLN A 66 -5.21 -13.10 -5.74
N ASN A 67 -6.12 -12.97 -6.70
CA ASN A 67 -6.02 -13.58 -8.01
C ASN A 67 -5.98 -12.46 -9.06
N MET A 68 -4.85 -12.30 -9.72
CA MET A 68 -4.61 -11.24 -10.69
C MET A 68 -4.52 -11.79 -12.09
N ASN A 69 -5.30 -11.23 -13.03
CA ASN A 69 -5.19 -11.50 -14.44
C ASN A 69 -4.55 -10.30 -15.14
N ILE A 70 -3.41 -10.51 -15.75
CA ILE A 70 -2.66 -9.48 -16.48
C ILE A 70 -2.79 -9.80 -17.97
N SER A 71 -3.20 -8.81 -18.75
CA SER A 71 -3.29 -8.93 -20.21
C SER A 71 -2.63 -7.73 -20.89
N GLY A 72 -1.79 -8.00 -21.88
CA GLY A 72 -1.13 -6.96 -22.67
C GLY A 72 -0.31 -7.58 -23.80
N GLY A 73 -0.23 -6.91 -24.96
CA GLY A 73 0.57 -7.38 -26.10
C GLY A 73 0.24 -8.80 -26.60
N GLY A 74 -1.00 -9.27 -26.42
CA GLY A 74 -1.39 -10.63 -26.80
C GLY A 74 -1.07 -11.72 -25.77
N VAL A 75 -0.40 -11.35 -24.66
CA VAL A 75 -0.06 -12.28 -23.58
C VAL A 75 -1.09 -12.15 -22.45
N LYS A 76 -1.50 -13.29 -21.90
CA LYS A 76 -2.36 -13.37 -20.72
C LYS A 76 -1.63 -14.16 -19.64
N LEU A 77 -1.48 -13.58 -18.48
CA LEU A 77 -0.86 -14.20 -17.31
C LEU A 77 -1.83 -14.16 -16.13
N ASN A 78 -1.83 -15.24 -15.36
CA ASN A 78 -2.57 -15.32 -14.10
C ASN A 78 -1.58 -15.46 -12.95
N ALA A 79 -1.72 -14.67 -11.92
CA ALA A 79 -0.91 -14.73 -10.72
C ALA A 79 -1.80 -14.83 -9.49
N LYS A 80 -1.43 -15.72 -8.56
CA LYS A 80 -2.09 -15.89 -7.27
C LYS A 80 -1.12 -15.53 -6.17
N ASN A 81 -1.54 -14.62 -5.30
CA ASN A 81 -0.75 -14.14 -4.17
C ASN A 81 -1.53 -14.31 -2.88
N SER A 82 -0.81 -14.53 -1.81
CA SER A 82 -1.35 -14.46 -0.45
C SER A 82 -0.54 -13.44 0.33
N SER A 83 -1.19 -12.59 1.09
CA SER A 83 -0.49 -11.62 1.91
C SER A 83 -1.07 -11.52 3.31
N PHE A 84 -0.18 -11.21 4.23
CA PHE A 84 -0.52 -10.69 5.55
C PHE A 84 -0.89 -9.22 5.39
N ASP A 85 -2.05 -8.81 5.87
CA ASP A 85 -2.54 -7.46 5.70
C ASP A 85 -2.25 -6.57 6.91
N TYR A 86 -2.51 -7.07 8.12
CA TYR A 86 -2.27 -6.32 9.34
C TYR A 86 -2.42 -7.19 10.60
N LEU A 87 -1.79 -6.71 11.66
CA LEU A 87 -2.02 -7.15 13.03
C LEU A 87 -2.07 -5.91 13.91
N ALA A 88 -3.13 -5.73 14.68
CA ALA A 88 -3.27 -4.54 15.51
C ALA A 88 -4.01 -4.83 16.81
N MET A 89 -3.74 -3.99 17.80
CA MET A 89 -4.44 -3.97 19.08
C MET A 89 -4.79 -2.54 19.46
N GLN A 90 -5.90 -2.40 20.17
CA GLN A 90 -6.36 -1.10 20.66
C GLN A 90 -6.98 -1.27 22.04
N PHE A 91 -6.69 -0.32 22.93
CA PHE A 91 -7.20 -0.33 24.30
C PHE A 91 -7.35 1.09 24.83
N ARG A 92 -8.22 1.21 25.81
CA ARG A 92 -8.49 2.48 26.47
C ARG A 92 -7.57 2.66 27.67
N LEU A 93 -6.77 3.71 27.65
CA LEU A 93 -5.89 4.08 28.76
C LEU A 93 -6.62 4.89 29.83
N HIS A 94 -7.52 5.77 29.39
CA HIS A 94 -8.27 6.68 30.27
C HIS A 94 -9.61 7.01 29.61
N ARG A 95 -10.56 7.61 30.37
CA ARG A 95 -11.88 8.00 29.85
C ARG A 95 -11.84 8.85 28.56
N ARG A 96 -10.76 9.59 28.34
CA ARG A 96 -10.55 10.45 27.18
C ARG A 96 -9.36 10.05 26.32
N LEU A 97 -8.63 8.99 26.69
CA LEU A 97 -7.39 8.59 26.03
C LEU A 97 -7.45 7.12 25.64
N ALA A 98 -7.17 6.85 24.40
CA ALA A 98 -7.02 5.49 23.87
C ALA A 98 -5.74 5.35 23.07
N MET A 99 -5.23 4.14 22.99
CA MET A 99 -3.98 3.78 22.31
C MET A 99 -4.22 2.65 21.35
N SER A 100 -3.54 2.68 20.21
CA SER A 100 -3.50 1.56 19.28
C SER A 100 -2.05 1.30 18.86
N ILE A 101 -1.74 0.03 18.65
CA ILE A 101 -0.44 -0.43 18.13
C ILE A 101 -0.72 -1.41 17.03
N GLY A 102 -0.01 -1.32 15.91
CA GLY A 102 -0.20 -2.26 14.81
C GLY A 102 0.94 -2.34 13.84
N LEU A 103 1.02 -3.49 13.21
CA LEU A 103 1.99 -3.88 12.20
C LEU A 103 1.26 -4.11 10.87
N LEU A 104 1.72 -3.47 9.80
CA LEU A 104 1.13 -3.61 8.48
C LEU A 104 2.16 -3.36 7.38
N PRO A 105 2.00 -3.94 6.17
CA PRO A 105 2.80 -3.58 5.02
C PRO A 105 2.46 -2.16 4.56
N PHE A 106 3.48 -1.42 4.10
CA PHE A 106 3.31 -0.10 3.48
C PHE A 106 3.35 -0.19 1.96
N SER A 107 4.27 -0.98 1.41
CA SER A 107 4.38 -1.21 -0.03
C SER A 107 4.89 -2.61 -0.33
N ASN A 108 4.61 -3.09 -1.54
CA ASN A 108 5.09 -4.38 -2.02
C ASN A 108 5.69 -4.22 -3.42
N VAL A 109 6.83 -4.85 -3.63
CA VAL A 109 7.48 -4.96 -4.94
C VAL A 109 7.60 -6.43 -5.28
N GLY A 110 7.18 -6.80 -6.50
CA GLY A 110 7.30 -8.16 -6.99
C GLY A 110 7.01 -8.21 -8.48
N TYR A 111 8.04 -8.41 -9.29
CA TYR A 111 7.90 -8.59 -10.72
C TYR A 111 9.04 -9.41 -11.31
N THR A 112 8.75 -10.08 -12.41
CA THR A 112 9.72 -10.69 -13.31
C THR A 112 9.30 -10.41 -14.73
N VAL A 113 10.14 -9.71 -15.48
CA VAL A 113 9.91 -9.36 -16.89
C VAL A 113 11.13 -9.80 -17.68
N SER A 114 10.89 -10.58 -18.71
CA SER A 114 11.95 -11.08 -19.60
C SER A 114 11.60 -10.72 -21.03
N ASP A 115 12.58 -10.28 -21.78
CA ASP A 115 12.50 -10.12 -23.24
C ASP A 115 13.77 -10.66 -23.92
N THR A 116 13.61 -11.06 -25.19
CA THR A 116 14.73 -11.49 -26.02
C THR A 116 14.92 -10.48 -27.14
N GLN A 117 16.16 -10.05 -27.32
CA GLN A 117 16.55 -9.11 -28.34
C GLN A 117 17.71 -9.64 -29.17
N THR A 118 17.98 -9.01 -30.29
CA THR A 118 19.13 -9.29 -31.15
C THR A 118 20.00 -8.05 -31.27
N ALA A 119 21.30 -8.24 -31.14
CA ALA A 119 22.31 -7.22 -31.41
C ALA A 119 23.09 -7.65 -32.64
N THR A 120 23.30 -6.71 -33.58
CA THR A 120 24.15 -6.94 -34.74
C THR A 120 25.51 -6.23 -34.50
N ASP A 121 26.57 -6.99 -34.58
CA ASP A 121 27.91 -6.44 -34.48
C ASP A 121 28.21 -5.56 -35.74
N PRO A 122 28.48 -4.27 -35.57
CA PRO A 122 28.74 -3.38 -36.71
C PRO A 122 29.99 -3.74 -37.53
N ALA A 123 30.94 -4.43 -36.89
CA ALA A 123 32.21 -4.77 -37.55
C ALA A 123 32.13 -6.06 -38.36
N THR A 124 31.36 -7.04 -37.91
CA THR A 124 31.27 -8.38 -38.54
C THR A 124 29.93 -8.65 -39.23
N GLY A 125 28.90 -7.84 -38.96
CA GLY A 125 27.54 -8.07 -39.43
C GLY A 125 26.81 -9.25 -38.77
N ASN A 126 27.46 -9.92 -37.81
CA ASN A 126 26.87 -11.07 -37.13
C ASN A 126 25.78 -10.62 -36.15
N THR A 127 24.67 -11.33 -36.15
CA THR A 127 23.55 -11.07 -35.23
C THR A 127 23.56 -12.07 -34.09
N THR A 128 23.59 -11.58 -32.89
CA THR A 128 23.58 -12.38 -31.66
C THR A 128 22.29 -12.12 -30.86
N ALA A 129 21.59 -13.18 -30.49
CA ALA A 129 20.44 -13.07 -29.59
C ALA A 129 20.90 -12.99 -28.15
N TYR A 130 20.30 -12.10 -27.39
CA TYR A 130 20.49 -12.00 -25.94
C TYR A 130 19.16 -11.81 -25.21
N ALA A 131 19.08 -12.34 -24.00
CA ALA A 131 17.91 -12.20 -23.15
C ALA A 131 18.19 -11.12 -22.07
N ARG A 132 17.18 -10.29 -21.83
CA ARG A 132 17.17 -9.36 -20.70
C ARG A 132 16.13 -9.82 -19.70
N ASN A 133 16.54 -9.90 -18.46
CA ASN A 133 15.67 -10.27 -17.35
C ASN A 133 15.68 -9.15 -16.30
N TYR A 134 14.51 -8.65 -15.96
CA TYR A 134 14.30 -7.64 -14.94
C TYR A 134 13.49 -8.25 -13.82
N THR A 135 14.02 -8.23 -12.62
CA THR A 135 13.34 -8.72 -11.43
C THR A 135 13.33 -7.65 -10.35
N GLY A 136 12.30 -7.67 -9.55
CA GLY A 136 12.24 -6.87 -8.34
C GLY A 136 11.49 -7.60 -7.26
N ASP A 137 11.96 -7.43 -6.03
CA ASP A 137 11.31 -7.98 -4.85
C ASP A 137 11.51 -7.09 -3.63
N GLY A 138 10.74 -7.36 -2.59
CA GLY A 138 10.79 -6.65 -1.32
C GLY A 138 9.58 -5.75 -1.08
N GLY A 139 9.79 -4.72 -0.29
CA GLY A 139 8.76 -3.77 0.10
C GLY A 139 8.99 -3.21 1.49
N LEU A 140 8.16 -2.24 1.86
CA LEU A 140 8.28 -1.55 3.13
C LEU A 140 7.20 -2.01 4.11
N HIS A 141 7.59 -2.16 5.36
CA HIS A 141 6.72 -2.49 6.49
C HIS A 141 6.61 -1.29 7.43
N GLN A 142 5.54 -1.25 8.18
CA GLN A 142 5.23 -0.18 9.13
C GLN A 142 4.75 -0.75 10.45
N LEU A 143 5.39 -0.34 11.53
CA LEU A 143 4.90 -0.50 12.90
C LEU A 143 4.44 0.88 13.38
N TYR A 144 3.19 1.01 13.81
CA TYR A 144 2.69 2.25 14.36
C TYR A 144 2.31 2.12 15.84
N VAL A 145 2.48 3.21 16.54
CA VAL A 145 1.93 3.43 17.88
C VAL A 145 1.10 4.71 17.81
N GLY A 146 -0.16 4.62 18.12
CA GLY A 146 -1.11 5.71 18.01
C GLY A 146 -1.79 6.06 19.30
N LEU A 147 -2.04 7.35 19.48
CA LEU A 147 -2.78 7.90 20.61
C LEU A 147 -3.94 8.75 20.11
N GLY A 148 -5.12 8.54 20.68
CA GLY A 148 -6.31 9.34 20.44
C GLY A 148 -6.79 9.97 21.73
N VAL A 149 -7.12 11.26 21.67
CA VAL A 149 -7.60 12.05 22.82
C VAL A 149 -8.94 12.69 22.50
N LYS A 150 -9.91 12.53 23.38
CA LYS A 150 -11.19 13.25 23.34
C LYS A 150 -11.03 14.59 24.02
N VAL A 151 -10.87 15.65 23.22
CA VAL A 151 -10.63 17.02 23.70
C VAL A 151 -11.92 17.62 24.26
N PHE A 152 -12.99 17.57 23.47
CA PHE A 152 -14.34 17.99 23.84
C PHE A 152 -15.34 16.85 23.65
N LYS A 153 -16.60 17.09 24.02
CA LYS A 153 -17.66 16.08 23.88
C LYS A 153 -17.74 15.52 22.46
N ASP A 154 -17.62 16.41 21.48
CA ASP A 154 -17.85 16.13 20.06
C ASP A 154 -16.54 16.09 19.25
N LEU A 155 -15.39 16.50 19.81
CA LEU A 155 -14.11 16.60 19.13
C LEU A 155 -13.08 15.64 19.70
N SER A 156 -12.51 14.84 18.85
CA SER A 156 -11.36 13.97 19.14
C SER A 156 -10.19 14.31 18.21
N VAL A 157 -8.98 14.21 18.71
CA VAL A 157 -7.74 14.34 17.93
C VAL A 157 -6.84 13.15 18.20
N GLY A 158 -5.93 12.87 17.31
CA GLY A 158 -4.99 11.77 17.51
C GLY A 158 -3.74 11.91 16.67
N VAL A 159 -2.75 11.11 17.01
CA VAL A 159 -1.47 11.02 16.32
C VAL A 159 -1.02 9.57 16.27
N ASN A 160 -0.50 9.15 15.14
CA ASN A 160 0.27 7.93 14.97
C ASN A 160 1.75 8.29 14.77
N ALA A 161 2.61 7.64 15.50
CA ALA A 161 4.04 7.60 15.23
C ALA A 161 4.37 6.22 14.65
N SER A 162 4.95 6.19 13.47
CA SER A 162 5.23 4.97 12.74
C SER A 162 6.72 4.83 12.47
N TYR A 163 7.24 3.61 12.62
CA TYR A 163 8.56 3.21 12.17
C TYR A 163 8.41 2.41 10.88
N PHE A 164 9.15 2.82 9.85
CA PHE A 164 9.21 2.17 8.55
C PHE A 164 10.53 1.45 8.38
N TRP A 165 10.49 0.23 7.85
CA TRP A 165 11.70 -0.50 7.46
C TRP A 165 11.40 -1.44 6.29
N GLY A 166 12.45 -1.82 5.61
CA GLY A 166 12.41 -2.82 4.55
C GLY A 166 13.38 -2.51 3.43
N ASP A 167 13.53 -3.49 2.56
CA ASP A 167 14.43 -3.45 1.42
C ASP A 167 13.63 -3.55 0.13
N ILE A 168 14.04 -2.77 -0.86
CA ILE A 168 13.54 -2.88 -2.23
C ILE A 168 14.73 -3.21 -3.11
N THR A 169 14.75 -4.42 -3.66
CA THR A 169 15.80 -4.91 -4.54
C THR A 169 15.29 -4.98 -5.97
N ARG A 170 16.07 -4.42 -6.89
CA ARG A 170 15.83 -4.47 -8.33
C ARG A 170 17.06 -5.01 -9.02
N SER A 171 16.88 -6.02 -9.88
CA SER A 171 17.96 -6.64 -10.60
C SER A 171 17.70 -6.63 -12.09
N ARG A 172 18.77 -6.43 -12.85
CA ARG A 172 18.82 -6.54 -14.30
C ARG A 172 19.90 -7.55 -14.67
N THR A 173 19.54 -8.51 -15.49
CA THR A 173 20.48 -9.49 -16.04
C THR A 173 20.42 -9.44 -17.55
N ILE A 174 21.57 -9.35 -18.20
CA ILE A 174 21.72 -9.56 -19.64
C ILE A 174 22.46 -10.88 -19.83
N TYR A 175 21.84 -11.78 -20.54
CA TYR A 175 22.28 -13.15 -20.71
C TYR A 175 22.45 -13.50 -22.18
N TYR A 176 23.61 -14.09 -22.55
CA TYR A 176 23.97 -14.52 -23.89
C TYR A 176 23.96 -16.04 -24.02
N PRO A 177 22.79 -16.68 -24.30
CA PRO A 177 22.64 -18.13 -24.18
C PRO A 177 23.49 -18.96 -25.16
N ASN A 178 23.81 -18.39 -26.32
CA ASN A 178 24.45 -19.12 -27.43
C ASN A 178 25.87 -18.61 -27.75
N VAL A 179 26.50 -17.88 -26.85
CA VAL A 179 27.84 -17.32 -27.05
C VAL A 179 28.81 -17.95 -26.05
N SER A 180 29.66 -18.83 -26.52
CA SER A 180 30.71 -19.40 -25.69
C SER A 180 31.74 -18.34 -25.32
N GLY A 181 32.12 -18.29 -24.03
CA GLY A 181 33.07 -17.31 -23.50
C GLY A 181 32.50 -15.90 -23.29
N ALA A 182 31.22 -15.70 -23.52
CA ALA A 182 30.56 -14.45 -23.16
C ALA A 182 30.40 -14.31 -21.64
N TYR A 183 30.31 -13.05 -21.21
CA TYR A 183 29.98 -12.71 -19.83
C TYR A 183 28.53 -12.25 -19.74
N ASN A 184 27.83 -12.77 -18.77
CA ASN A 184 26.52 -12.27 -18.40
C ASN A 184 26.72 -11.03 -17.51
N PHE A 185 25.97 -9.98 -17.81
CA PHE A 185 25.95 -8.77 -17.02
C PHE A 185 24.82 -8.86 -15.99
N VAL A 186 25.15 -8.74 -14.71
CA VAL A 186 24.20 -8.73 -13.59
C VAL A 186 24.38 -7.42 -12.84
N GLN A 187 23.31 -6.65 -12.75
CA GLN A 187 23.30 -5.44 -11.97
C GLN A 187 22.14 -5.47 -10.99
N GLN A 188 22.41 -5.22 -9.72
CA GLN A 188 21.44 -5.22 -8.64
C GLN A 188 21.51 -3.92 -7.87
N ALA A 189 20.36 -3.27 -7.71
CA ALA A 189 20.21 -2.10 -6.85
C ALA A 189 19.31 -2.46 -5.66
N THR A 190 19.77 -2.14 -4.47
CA THR A 190 19.05 -2.36 -3.21
C THR A 190 18.90 -1.02 -2.48
N ALA A 191 17.66 -0.66 -2.18
CA ALA A 191 17.33 0.47 -1.33
C ALA A 191 16.85 -0.07 0.03
N SER A 192 17.67 0.10 1.05
CA SER A 192 17.34 -0.27 2.45
C SER A 192 16.80 0.96 3.16
N VAL A 193 15.57 0.90 3.64
CA VAL A 193 14.86 2.01 4.27
C VAL A 193 14.70 1.78 5.76
N SER A 194 15.03 2.79 6.56
CA SER A 194 14.79 2.84 7.99
C SER A 194 14.43 4.27 8.39
N SER A 195 13.19 4.53 8.76
CA SER A 195 12.71 5.89 9.01
C SER A 195 11.48 5.94 9.90
N TYR A 196 11.11 7.16 10.30
CA TYR A 196 9.92 7.44 11.11
C TYR A 196 8.96 8.35 10.37
N LYS A 197 7.67 8.23 10.70
CA LYS A 197 6.59 9.05 10.15
C LYS A 197 5.60 9.42 11.23
N LEU A 198 4.97 10.59 11.09
CA LEU A 198 3.87 11.03 11.92
C LEU A 198 2.61 11.22 11.08
N ASP A 199 1.48 10.76 11.59
CA ASP A 199 0.16 10.98 11.01
C ASP A 199 -0.76 11.61 12.05
N PHE A 200 -1.43 12.69 11.69
CA PHE A 200 -2.35 13.43 12.54
C PHE A 200 -3.78 13.23 12.08
N GLY A 201 -4.69 13.14 13.02
CA GLY A 201 -6.10 13.00 12.73
C GLY A 201 -6.98 13.80 13.67
N ALA A 202 -8.12 14.23 13.17
CA ALA A 202 -9.18 14.84 13.96
C ALA A 202 -10.53 14.34 13.49
N GLN A 203 -11.46 14.17 14.42
CA GLN A 203 -12.87 13.82 14.14
C GLN A 203 -13.80 14.70 14.97
N TYR A 204 -14.77 15.31 14.29
CA TYR A 204 -15.87 16.02 14.91
C TYR A 204 -17.16 15.23 14.68
N THR A 205 -17.78 14.75 15.77
CA THR A 205 -19.00 13.96 15.73
C THR A 205 -20.13 14.75 16.35
N LYS A 206 -21.22 14.91 15.63
CA LYS A 206 -22.42 15.61 16.09
C LYS A 206 -23.62 14.68 16.03
N ASP A 207 -24.24 14.46 17.19
CA ASP A 207 -25.58 13.86 17.26
C ASP A 207 -26.61 14.94 16.87
N ILE A 208 -27.36 14.71 15.79
CA ILE A 208 -28.43 15.58 15.33
C ILE A 208 -29.66 15.32 16.21
N ASP A 209 -29.95 14.04 16.41
CA ASP A 209 -30.98 13.55 17.32
C ASP A 209 -30.59 12.15 17.87
N LYS A 210 -31.54 11.45 18.50
CA LYS A 210 -31.30 10.12 19.12
C LYS A 210 -30.94 9.03 18.09
N LYS A 211 -31.26 9.23 16.81
CA LYS A 211 -31.06 8.25 15.73
C LYS A 211 -30.06 8.69 14.68
N HIS A 212 -29.83 9.98 14.54
CA HIS A 212 -29.01 10.55 13.48
C HIS A 212 -27.75 11.16 14.04
N SER A 213 -26.59 10.72 13.55
CA SER A 213 -25.31 11.35 13.84
C SER A 213 -24.46 11.48 12.59
N VAL A 214 -23.62 12.49 12.59
CA VAL A 214 -22.67 12.77 11.51
C VAL A 214 -21.28 12.90 12.10
N THR A 215 -20.28 12.45 11.36
CA THR A 215 -18.88 12.60 11.72
C THR A 215 -18.11 13.17 10.54
N LEU A 216 -17.41 14.27 10.78
CA LEU A 216 -16.42 14.83 9.87
C LEU A 216 -15.03 14.45 10.36
N GLY A 217 -14.22 13.85 9.50
CA GLY A 217 -12.85 13.47 9.79
C GLY A 217 -11.87 14.16 8.88
N VAL A 218 -10.74 14.60 9.43
CA VAL A 218 -9.61 15.14 8.68
C VAL A 218 -8.34 14.45 9.13
N VAL A 219 -7.44 14.20 8.16
CA VAL A 219 -6.14 13.60 8.41
C VAL A 219 -5.06 14.36 7.67
N TYR A 220 -3.87 14.41 8.26
CA TYR A 220 -2.71 15.04 7.67
C TYR A 220 -1.44 14.26 8.01
N SER A 221 -0.64 13.97 6.99
CA SER A 221 0.68 13.38 7.15
C SER A 221 1.70 14.29 6.47
N PRO A 222 2.67 14.85 7.20
CA PRO A 222 3.68 15.72 6.62
C PRO A 222 4.65 14.94 5.71
N LYS A 223 5.18 15.64 4.69
CA LYS A 223 6.29 15.15 3.89
C LYS A 223 7.47 14.80 4.78
N ILE A 224 8.09 13.65 4.55
CA ILE A 224 9.28 13.21 5.27
C ILE A 224 10.30 12.62 4.30
N LYS A 225 11.57 12.93 4.53
CA LYS A 225 12.68 12.22 3.90
C LYS A 225 12.89 10.92 4.66
N LEU A 226 12.99 9.83 3.92
CA LEU A 226 13.28 8.53 4.49
C LEU A 226 14.79 8.37 4.66
N GLY A 227 15.22 7.90 5.83
CA GLY A 227 16.57 7.38 6.00
C GLY A 227 16.72 6.15 5.13
N ASN A 228 17.73 6.13 4.28
CA ASN A 228 17.97 5.01 3.37
C ASN A 228 19.46 4.85 3.08
N ASP A 229 19.84 3.60 2.82
CA ASP A 229 21.09 3.20 2.23
C ASP A 229 20.79 2.63 0.83
N TYR A 230 21.51 3.09 -0.17
CA TYR A 230 21.29 2.68 -1.55
C TYR A 230 22.59 2.11 -2.13
N ASP A 231 22.57 0.82 -2.47
CA ASP A 231 23.72 0.12 -3.01
C ASP A 231 23.44 -0.43 -4.40
N VAL A 232 24.40 -0.25 -5.31
CA VAL A 232 24.35 -0.84 -6.65
C VAL A 232 25.56 -1.74 -6.83
N THR A 233 25.31 -3.02 -7.05
CA THR A 233 26.34 -4.01 -7.35
C THR A 233 26.24 -4.45 -8.80
N THR A 234 27.34 -4.33 -9.53
CA THR A 234 27.48 -4.77 -10.93
C THR A 234 28.46 -5.92 -11.00
N GLN A 235 28.08 -7.00 -11.66
CA GLN A 235 28.89 -8.20 -11.81
C GLN A 235 28.95 -8.66 -13.26
N LEU A 236 30.13 -9.14 -13.65
CA LEU A 236 30.33 -9.90 -14.88
C LEU A 236 30.53 -11.37 -14.51
N VAL A 237 29.64 -12.24 -14.98
CA VAL A 237 29.61 -13.65 -14.67
C VAL A 237 29.88 -14.44 -15.93
N SER A 238 30.91 -15.28 -15.91
CA SER A 238 31.26 -16.14 -17.05
C SER A 238 30.10 -17.06 -17.41
N ASN A 239 29.69 -17.06 -18.67
CA ASN A 239 28.62 -17.93 -19.19
C ASN A 239 29.01 -19.42 -19.18
N SER A 240 30.31 -19.73 -19.31
CA SER A 240 30.83 -21.10 -19.39
C SER A 240 31.06 -21.74 -18.04
N THR A 241 31.53 -20.96 -17.05
CA THR A 241 31.94 -21.48 -15.72
C THR A 241 30.97 -21.08 -14.61
N GLY A 242 30.16 -20.06 -14.82
CA GLY A 242 29.31 -19.46 -13.77
C GLY A 242 30.10 -18.68 -12.72
N THR A 243 31.40 -18.45 -12.91
CA THR A 243 32.24 -17.70 -11.97
C THR A 243 32.09 -16.19 -12.16
N VAL A 244 32.13 -15.47 -11.04
CA VAL A 244 32.14 -13.99 -11.06
C VAL A 244 33.57 -13.53 -11.36
N GLU A 245 33.77 -12.93 -12.51
CA GLU A 245 35.08 -12.42 -12.98
C GLU A 245 35.35 -11.01 -12.43
N THR A 246 34.30 -10.19 -12.38
CA THR A 246 34.38 -8.82 -11.89
C THR A 246 33.16 -8.50 -11.05
N SER A 247 33.37 -7.82 -9.93
CA SER A 247 32.29 -7.31 -9.08
C SER A 247 32.65 -5.90 -8.62
N THR A 248 31.76 -4.96 -8.87
CA THR A 248 31.91 -3.57 -8.44
C THR A 248 30.66 -3.17 -7.65
N SER A 249 30.86 -2.55 -6.49
CA SER A 249 29.77 -2.02 -5.68
C SER A 249 29.95 -0.51 -5.52
N VAL A 250 28.87 0.23 -5.70
CA VAL A 250 28.82 1.69 -5.58
C VAL A 250 27.60 2.06 -4.72
N ALA A 251 27.79 2.98 -3.80
CA ALA A 251 26.73 3.54 -2.96
C ALA A 251 26.44 4.99 -3.42
N PRO A 252 25.54 5.19 -4.42
CA PRO A 252 25.18 6.53 -4.87
C PRO A 252 24.28 7.23 -3.86
N ASP A 253 24.33 8.55 -3.83
CA ASP A 253 23.41 9.35 -3.03
C ASP A 253 21.97 9.15 -3.51
N ALA A 254 21.12 8.59 -2.66
CA ALA A 254 19.71 8.42 -2.95
C ALA A 254 18.86 9.28 -2.01
N THR A 255 17.87 9.96 -2.58
CA THR A 255 16.86 10.68 -1.81
C THR A 255 15.52 9.97 -1.99
N LEU A 256 15.01 9.40 -0.91
CA LEU A 256 13.68 8.82 -0.84
C LEU A 256 12.82 9.68 0.09
N ALA A 257 11.59 10.01 -0.33
CA ALA A 257 10.69 10.81 0.48
C ALA A 257 9.23 10.35 0.33
N LEU A 258 8.46 10.46 1.40
CA LEU A 258 7.00 10.34 1.36
C LEU A 258 6.36 11.71 1.21
N PRO A 259 5.24 11.83 0.49
CA PRO A 259 4.59 13.11 0.22
C PRO A 259 3.80 13.64 1.41
N ASN A 260 3.47 14.93 1.38
CA ASN A 260 2.35 15.43 2.16
C ASN A 260 1.07 14.70 1.73
N THR A 261 0.33 14.22 2.73
CA THR A 261 -0.96 13.56 2.52
C THR A 261 -2.05 14.31 3.28
N TYR A 262 -3.13 14.60 2.60
CA TYR A 262 -4.33 15.24 3.15
C TYR A 262 -5.52 14.32 2.92
N GLY A 263 -6.36 14.19 3.91
CA GLY A 263 -7.60 13.43 3.79
C GLY A 263 -8.75 14.10 4.49
N VAL A 264 -9.94 14.00 3.91
CA VAL A 264 -11.19 14.44 4.50
C VAL A 264 -12.23 13.36 4.28
N GLY A 265 -13.04 13.10 5.31
CA GLY A 265 -14.10 12.11 5.25
C GLY A 265 -15.34 12.59 5.98
N PHE A 266 -16.48 12.19 5.45
CA PHE A 266 -17.78 12.42 6.04
C PHE A 266 -18.50 11.10 6.22
N THR A 267 -19.06 10.87 7.40
CA THR A 267 -19.85 9.67 7.69
C THR A 267 -21.16 10.05 8.33
N TYR A 268 -22.24 9.50 7.82
CA TYR A 268 -23.58 9.59 8.38
C TYR A 268 -23.98 8.25 8.97
N ASN A 269 -24.51 8.27 10.17
CA ASN A 269 -25.00 7.08 10.86
C ASN A 269 -26.48 7.25 11.24
N TYR A 270 -27.29 6.25 10.90
CA TYR A 270 -28.70 6.19 11.23
C TYR A 270 -28.98 5.01 12.16
N ASP A 271 -29.44 5.30 13.37
CA ASP A 271 -29.93 4.35 14.37
C ASP A 271 -28.93 3.22 14.70
N LYS A 272 -27.61 3.48 14.53
CA LYS A 272 -26.52 2.48 14.60
C LYS A 272 -26.71 1.28 13.65
N ARG A 273 -27.62 1.38 12.69
CA ARG A 273 -27.98 0.33 11.73
C ARG A 273 -27.48 0.62 10.33
N LEU A 274 -27.47 1.87 9.93
CA LEU A 274 -26.99 2.28 8.61
C LEU A 274 -25.85 3.27 8.79
N THR A 275 -24.71 2.97 8.22
CA THR A 275 -23.56 3.87 8.14
C THR A 275 -23.25 4.10 6.66
N ILE A 276 -23.16 5.35 6.24
CA ILE A 276 -22.76 5.73 4.87
C ILE A 276 -21.63 6.73 5.01
N GLY A 277 -20.59 6.55 4.21
CA GLY A 277 -19.42 7.42 4.25
C GLY A 277 -18.84 7.72 2.88
N VAL A 278 -18.17 8.87 2.80
CA VAL A 278 -17.41 9.33 1.63
C VAL A 278 -16.10 9.89 2.12
N ASP A 279 -15.00 9.46 1.51
CA ASP A 279 -13.65 9.93 1.81
C ASP A 279 -12.97 10.44 0.54
N TYR A 280 -12.16 11.48 0.70
CA TYR A 280 -11.24 11.95 -0.32
C TYR A 280 -9.86 12.11 0.28
N SER A 281 -8.83 11.64 -0.42
CA SER A 281 -7.44 11.87 -0.06
C SER A 281 -6.61 12.36 -1.23
N LEU A 282 -5.62 13.19 -0.91
CA LEU A 282 -4.64 13.75 -1.84
C LEU A 282 -3.24 13.52 -1.29
N GLN A 283 -2.40 12.84 -2.05
CA GLN A 283 -0.97 12.66 -1.78
C GLN A 283 -0.17 13.45 -2.80
N GLN A 284 0.62 14.43 -2.34
CA GLN A 284 1.39 15.34 -3.19
C GLN A 284 2.73 14.72 -3.61
N TRP A 285 2.68 13.62 -4.35
CA TRP A 285 3.87 12.93 -4.84
C TRP A 285 4.72 13.78 -5.79
N SER A 286 4.12 14.71 -6.53
CA SER A 286 4.86 15.64 -7.40
C SER A 286 5.85 16.53 -6.64
N LYS A 287 5.68 16.65 -5.32
CA LYS A 287 6.57 17.41 -4.42
C LYS A 287 7.44 16.50 -3.55
N ALA A 288 7.33 15.20 -3.69
CA ALA A 288 8.20 14.25 -3.02
C ALA A 288 9.51 14.15 -3.80
N ASP A 289 10.62 14.33 -3.10
CA ASP A 289 11.93 14.15 -3.71
C ASP A 289 12.19 12.63 -3.79
N PHE A 290 12.44 12.17 -5.00
CA PHE A 290 12.90 10.82 -5.24
C PHE A 290 13.96 10.89 -6.32
N GLY A 291 15.09 10.30 -6.12
CA GLY A 291 16.12 10.25 -7.13
C GLY A 291 17.40 9.63 -6.59
N VAL A 292 18.09 8.95 -7.47
CA VAL A 292 19.44 8.44 -7.27
C VAL A 292 20.39 9.38 -8.00
N ARG A 293 21.29 10.00 -7.28
CA ARG A 293 22.34 10.87 -7.86
C ARG A 293 23.63 10.08 -7.95
N THR A 294 24.10 9.87 -9.15
CA THR A 294 25.38 9.24 -9.38
C THR A 294 26.15 9.99 -10.46
N THR A 295 27.47 10.04 -10.30
CA THR A 295 28.41 10.48 -11.34
C THR A 295 28.87 9.32 -12.20
N ASP A 296 28.54 8.09 -11.83
CA ASP A 296 28.93 6.89 -12.54
C ASP A 296 27.92 6.59 -13.66
N GLU A 297 28.36 6.78 -14.90
CA GLU A 297 27.54 6.56 -16.10
C GLU A 297 27.11 5.09 -16.28
N SER A 298 27.85 4.15 -15.72
CA SER A 298 27.49 2.71 -15.78
C SER A 298 26.20 2.38 -15.02
N ILE A 299 25.84 3.21 -14.05
CA ILE A 299 24.66 3.05 -13.21
C ILE A 299 23.51 3.94 -13.71
N ARG A 300 23.84 5.05 -14.38
CA ARG A 300 22.91 6.12 -14.74
C ARG A 300 21.79 5.69 -15.68
N GLY A 301 22.05 4.75 -16.59
CA GLY A 301 21.10 4.38 -17.64
C GLY A 301 19.96 3.43 -17.22
N ASP A 302 20.10 2.71 -16.12
CA ASP A 302 19.19 1.62 -15.76
C ASP A 302 18.30 1.87 -14.54
N PHE A 303 18.77 2.72 -13.66
CA PHE A 303 18.05 3.20 -12.50
C PHE A 303 17.69 4.68 -12.62
N ASP A 304 18.15 5.32 -13.72
CA ASP A 304 17.76 6.67 -14.08
C ASP A 304 16.32 6.67 -14.59
N GLU A 305 15.57 7.54 -14.04
CA GLU A 305 14.12 7.48 -14.03
C GLU A 305 13.52 8.13 -15.26
N THR A 306 13.02 7.33 -16.15
CA THR A 306 12.11 7.78 -17.22
C THR A 306 10.71 8.11 -16.69
N TYR A 307 10.48 7.97 -15.37
CA TYR A 307 9.20 8.30 -14.72
C TYR A 307 9.33 9.53 -13.81
N ALA A 308 8.26 10.30 -13.78
CA ALA A 308 8.11 11.41 -12.86
C ALA A 308 6.93 11.14 -11.92
N TYR A 309 7.02 11.60 -10.68
CA TYR A 309 5.90 11.51 -9.75
C TYR A 309 4.78 12.47 -10.12
N CYS A 310 3.55 12.06 -9.84
CA CYS A 310 2.37 12.90 -9.97
C CYS A 310 1.46 12.71 -8.75
N ASP A 311 0.67 13.73 -8.44
CA ASP A 311 -0.21 13.68 -7.28
C ASP A 311 -1.25 12.56 -7.44
N ARG A 312 -1.38 11.77 -6.37
CA ARG A 312 -2.33 10.67 -6.25
C ARG A 312 -3.57 11.15 -5.50
N SER A 313 -4.72 10.96 -6.11
CA SER A 313 -6.01 11.20 -5.48
C SER A 313 -6.79 9.90 -5.36
N LYS A 314 -7.45 9.72 -4.22
CA LYS A 314 -8.38 8.60 -4.01
C LYS A 314 -9.71 9.15 -3.50
N ILE A 315 -10.80 8.71 -4.12
CA ILE A 315 -12.16 8.91 -3.63
C ILE A 315 -12.76 7.55 -3.30
N SER A 316 -13.40 7.45 -2.15
CA SER A 316 -14.02 6.22 -1.65
C SER A 316 -15.43 6.51 -1.18
N VAL A 317 -16.34 5.58 -1.45
CA VAL A 317 -17.73 5.62 -0.96
C VAL A 317 -18.04 4.24 -0.39
N GLY A 318 -18.71 4.21 0.75
CA GLY A 318 -19.06 2.94 1.38
C GLY A 318 -20.29 3.04 2.27
N ALA A 319 -20.90 1.88 2.49
CA ALA A 319 -22.05 1.73 3.35
C ALA A 319 -21.99 0.41 4.13
N GLU A 320 -22.48 0.45 5.36
CA GLU A 320 -22.73 -0.71 6.22
C GLU A 320 -24.19 -0.69 6.67
N TYR A 321 -24.85 -1.84 6.59
CA TYR A 321 -26.22 -1.99 7.03
C TYR A 321 -26.39 -3.21 7.93
N ILE A 322 -27.10 -3.02 9.08
CA ILE A 322 -27.47 -4.05 10.02
C ILE A 322 -28.99 -4.12 10.05
N PRO A 323 -29.64 -5.22 9.62
CA PRO A 323 -31.09 -5.29 9.46
C PRO A 323 -31.85 -5.06 10.75
N ASN A 324 -31.46 -5.69 11.86
CA ASN A 324 -32.12 -5.51 13.15
C ASN A 324 -31.18 -5.85 14.32
N LEU A 325 -30.82 -4.85 15.11
CA LEU A 325 -29.95 -5.00 16.29
C LEU A 325 -30.58 -5.86 17.43
N LEU A 326 -31.90 -5.93 17.50
CA LEU A 326 -32.64 -6.64 18.52
C LEU A 326 -33.35 -7.90 18.00
N GLY A 327 -33.11 -8.28 16.77
CA GLY A 327 -33.70 -9.44 16.13
C GLY A 327 -33.27 -10.75 16.77
N ARG A 328 -34.10 -11.78 16.69
CA ARG A 328 -33.75 -13.13 17.20
C ARG A 328 -32.95 -13.95 16.18
N SER A 329 -33.06 -13.59 14.90
CA SER A 329 -32.34 -14.27 13.79
C SER A 329 -30.89 -13.84 13.72
N TYR A 330 -29.98 -14.78 13.53
CA TYR A 330 -28.57 -14.50 13.31
C TYR A 330 -28.33 -13.57 12.11
N LEU A 331 -29.06 -13.78 11.01
CA LEU A 331 -28.97 -12.95 9.81
C LEU A 331 -29.33 -11.49 10.04
N ALA A 332 -30.12 -11.19 11.06
CA ALA A 332 -30.49 -9.82 11.41
C ALA A 332 -29.33 -9.04 12.06
N HIS A 333 -28.33 -9.73 12.58
CA HIS A 333 -27.17 -9.12 13.23
C HIS A 333 -25.94 -9.02 12.30
N ILE A 334 -25.99 -9.66 11.12
CA ILE A 334 -24.90 -9.57 10.15
C ILE A 334 -24.76 -8.13 9.69
N LYS A 335 -23.53 -7.65 9.63
CA LYS A 335 -23.17 -6.37 9.06
C LYS A 335 -22.94 -6.55 7.55
N TYR A 336 -23.84 -6.04 6.73
CA TYR A 336 -23.75 -6.08 5.27
C TYR A 336 -23.01 -4.83 4.80
N ARG A 337 -21.97 -5.00 3.99
CA ARG A 337 -21.08 -3.90 3.57
C ARG A 337 -20.93 -3.88 2.07
N LEU A 338 -20.93 -2.67 1.52
CA LEU A 338 -20.68 -2.38 0.12
C LEU A 338 -19.83 -1.12 0.00
N GLY A 339 -19.04 -1.04 -1.06
CA GLY A 339 -18.27 0.16 -1.33
C GLY A 339 -17.69 0.18 -2.72
N ALA A 340 -17.18 1.34 -3.10
CA ALA A 340 -16.46 1.55 -4.32
C ALA A 340 -15.41 2.63 -4.12
N TYR A 341 -14.33 2.57 -4.91
CA TYR A 341 -13.31 3.60 -4.91
C TYR A 341 -12.70 3.81 -6.28
N TYR A 342 -12.12 4.98 -6.45
CA TYR A 342 -11.33 5.35 -7.60
C TYR A 342 -10.01 5.96 -7.15
N THR A 343 -8.89 5.52 -7.75
CA THR A 343 -7.55 5.99 -7.42
C THR A 343 -6.79 6.37 -8.68
N THR A 344 -6.11 7.52 -8.65
CA THR A 344 -5.15 7.92 -9.68
C THR A 344 -3.76 7.39 -9.34
N PRO A 345 -2.88 7.16 -10.34
CA PRO A 345 -1.50 6.73 -10.07
C PRO A 345 -0.69 7.84 -9.41
N TYR A 346 0.42 7.45 -8.77
CA TYR A 346 1.37 8.41 -8.19
C TYR A 346 2.61 8.66 -9.05
N TYR A 347 2.74 7.97 -10.19
CA TYR A 347 3.85 8.13 -11.13
C TYR A 347 3.39 8.18 -12.58
N LYS A 348 4.26 8.71 -13.45
CA LYS A 348 4.08 8.79 -14.90
C LYS A 348 5.14 7.95 -15.58
N ILE A 349 4.81 7.35 -16.71
CA ILE A 349 5.73 6.64 -17.59
C ILE A 349 5.71 7.37 -18.93
N ASN A 350 6.87 7.79 -19.42
CA ASN A 350 6.98 8.56 -20.68
C ASN A 350 6.04 9.77 -20.74
N GLY A 351 5.91 10.51 -19.63
CA GLY A 351 5.07 11.70 -19.51
C GLY A 351 3.57 11.45 -19.36
N LYS A 352 3.10 10.20 -19.52
CA LYS A 352 1.68 9.82 -19.32
C LYS A 352 1.49 9.27 -17.91
N LYS A 353 0.31 9.54 -17.31
CA LYS A 353 -0.08 8.91 -16.04
C LYS A 353 -0.13 7.40 -16.21
N ALA A 354 0.46 6.64 -15.28
CA ALA A 354 0.61 5.20 -15.42
C ALA A 354 -0.75 4.47 -15.43
N THR A 355 -1.27 4.06 -14.31
CA THR A 355 -2.48 3.24 -14.24
C THR A 355 -3.52 3.87 -13.34
N ARG A 356 -4.78 3.85 -13.77
CA ARG A 356 -5.93 4.19 -12.92
C ARG A 356 -6.52 2.92 -12.35
N GLU A 357 -7.03 3.02 -11.14
CA GLU A 357 -7.59 1.90 -10.43
C GLU A 357 -9.04 2.18 -10.03
N TYR A 358 -9.91 1.23 -10.34
CA TYR A 358 -11.31 1.21 -9.94
C TYR A 358 -11.56 -0.04 -9.12
N GLY A 359 -12.13 0.11 -7.95
CA GLY A 359 -12.46 -0.99 -7.08
C GLY A 359 -13.92 -0.97 -6.66
N VAL A 360 -14.52 -2.15 -6.64
CA VAL A 360 -15.84 -2.39 -6.02
C VAL A 360 -15.65 -3.44 -4.94
N THR A 361 -16.22 -3.18 -3.78
CA THR A 361 -16.04 -4.02 -2.59
C THR A 361 -17.38 -4.44 -2.03
N ALA A 362 -17.43 -5.64 -1.48
CA ALA A 362 -18.57 -6.14 -0.73
C ALA A 362 -18.08 -7.01 0.44
N GLY A 363 -18.84 -7.10 1.50
CA GLY A 363 -18.45 -7.96 2.61
C GLY A 363 -19.50 -8.11 3.68
N PHE A 364 -19.17 -9.00 4.61
CA PHE A 364 -20.00 -9.35 5.75
C PHE A 364 -19.18 -9.25 7.03
N GLY A 365 -19.77 -8.65 8.04
CA GLY A 365 -19.29 -8.75 9.42
C GLY A 365 -20.15 -9.73 10.19
N LEU A 366 -19.59 -10.89 10.50
CA LEU A 366 -20.27 -11.99 11.16
C LEU A 366 -19.99 -11.94 12.67
N PRO A 367 -20.97 -11.55 13.51
CA PRO A 367 -20.77 -11.56 14.95
C PRO A 367 -20.66 -13.00 15.46
N VAL A 368 -19.62 -13.28 16.24
CA VAL A 368 -19.42 -14.61 16.83
C VAL A 368 -20.36 -14.78 18.01
N PRO A 369 -21.23 -15.82 18.03
CA PRO A 369 -22.15 -16.04 19.09
C PRO A 369 -21.46 -16.13 20.47
N ARG A 370 -22.06 -15.53 21.49
CA ARG A 370 -21.54 -15.45 22.86
C ARG A 370 -20.17 -14.75 23.01
N SER A 371 -19.75 -14.02 22.00
CA SER A 371 -18.51 -13.24 22.00
C SER A 371 -18.80 -11.83 21.49
N ARG A 372 -17.89 -10.89 21.74
CA ARG A 372 -17.90 -9.57 21.09
C ARG A 372 -17.06 -9.54 19.80
N SER A 373 -16.51 -10.68 19.39
CA SER A 373 -15.68 -10.80 18.21
C SER A 373 -16.53 -10.75 16.93
N ILE A 374 -15.94 -10.19 15.89
CA ILE A 374 -16.55 -10.10 14.56
C ILE A 374 -15.59 -10.73 13.55
N LEU A 375 -16.06 -11.72 12.80
CA LEU A 375 -15.35 -12.24 11.65
C LEU A 375 -15.75 -11.42 10.41
N SER A 376 -14.82 -10.68 9.83
CA SER A 376 -15.06 -9.92 8.61
C SER A 376 -14.58 -10.71 7.39
N ILE A 377 -15.48 -10.93 6.42
CA ILE A 377 -15.17 -11.53 5.12
C ILE A 377 -15.49 -10.49 4.06
N SER A 378 -14.52 -10.14 3.24
CA SER A 378 -14.70 -9.16 2.18
C SER A 378 -14.16 -9.68 0.85
N GLY A 379 -14.84 -9.32 -0.22
CA GLY A 379 -14.40 -9.51 -1.59
C GLY A 379 -14.19 -8.16 -2.26
N GLN A 380 -13.18 -8.07 -3.10
CA GLN A 380 -12.84 -6.86 -3.83
C GLN A 380 -12.59 -7.22 -5.30
N PHE A 381 -13.26 -6.53 -6.20
CA PHE A 381 -12.95 -6.58 -7.62
C PHE A 381 -12.26 -5.27 -8.02
N VAL A 382 -11.05 -5.39 -8.54
CA VAL A 382 -10.21 -4.25 -8.92
C VAL A 382 -9.89 -4.34 -10.40
N ARG A 383 -10.08 -3.23 -11.11
CA ARG A 383 -9.63 -3.06 -12.49
C ARG A 383 -8.56 -1.99 -12.54
N ILE A 384 -7.38 -2.39 -12.98
CA ILE A 384 -6.25 -1.51 -13.24
C ILE A 384 -6.19 -1.29 -14.76
N SER A 385 -6.24 -0.03 -15.18
CA SER A 385 -6.21 0.35 -16.59
C SER A 385 -5.03 1.28 -16.84
N GLY A 386 -4.10 0.85 -17.71
CA GLY A 386 -3.05 1.71 -18.27
C GLY A 386 -3.60 2.61 -19.38
N GLN A 387 -2.94 3.75 -19.63
CA GLN A 387 -3.19 4.64 -20.79
C GLN A 387 -2.26 4.30 -21.94
#